data_36e2e1b1065d8dfa93ed863f2102fab2
#
_entry.id   36e2e1b1065d8dfa93ed863f2102fab2
#
_cell.length_a   1.000
_cell.length_b   1.000
_cell.length_c   1.000
_cell.angle_alpha   90.00
_cell.angle_beta   90.00
_cell.angle_gamma   90.00
#
_symmetry.space_group_name_H-M   'P 1'
#
loop_
_entity.id
_entity.type
_entity.pdbx_description
1 polymer ?
#
loop_
_entity_poly.entity_id
_entity_poly.type
_entity_poly.pdbx_seq_one_letter_code
_entity_poly.pdbx_strand_id
1 'polypeptide(L)'
;MKKTILFLMMTLCSLGAATLDEKVSYLENIKELVILTQEMRGDTNVYIKGGDVRLSKITDKHEVVAASLRELRQRFETVDDQTNEKFNKLNTYMISLNEVAAELDTMTTFRAYSLLINEMIKLGVKVQSNFFINDNKRRDISSVMMQDILPMTEDIGRVRGLGAGMAACNQCNSDEVAFTKDHFTNVSDHLEKLVADMRRLNALYPNSYPKNLEKQLVRYQVDVKRYIELMKSRLRDEEFGQVPSISLDSYDFFSHGTSLIDHTLSFYEMNELLLKGQ
;
A
#
# COMPACT_ATOMS: atom_id res chain seq x y z
N MET A 1 37.75 44.92 40.74
CA MET A 1 37.29 43.54 40.50
C MET A 1 35.93 43.61 39.78
N LYS A 2 35.94 43.45 38.47
CA LYS A 2 34.71 43.46 37.64
C LYS A 2 34.21 42.02 37.50
N LYS A 3 33.02 41.72 38.02
CA LYS A 3 32.36 40.42 37.85
C LYS A 3 31.71 40.41 36.48
N THR A 4 32.30 39.66 35.56
CA THR A 4 31.69 39.37 34.24
C THR A 4 30.67 38.24 34.45
N ILE A 5 29.38 38.58 34.35
CA ILE A 5 28.29 37.62 34.36
C ILE A 5 28.23 37.06 32.94
N LEU A 6 28.64 35.81 32.79
CA LEU A 6 28.54 35.03 31.56
C LEU A 6 27.08 34.57 31.45
N PHE A 7 26.28 35.24 30.58
CA PHE A 7 24.93 34.84 30.26
C PHE A 7 25.01 33.66 29.29
N LEU A 8 24.92 32.44 29.83
CA LEU A 8 24.85 31.23 29.04
C LEU A 8 23.42 31.20 28.47
N MET A 9 23.23 31.73 27.24
CA MET A 9 22.04 31.47 26.45
C MET A 9 22.04 29.98 26.10
N MET A 10 21.32 29.19 26.92
CA MET A 10 20.81 27.90 26.51
C MET A 10 19.77 28.18 25.42
N THR A 11 20.16 28.09 24.16
CA THR A 11 19.24 27.81 23.07
C THR A 11 18.67 26.41 23.33
N LEU A 12 17.54 26.38 24.03
CA LEU A 12 16.63 25.25 23.96
C LEU A 12 16.23 25.12 22.49
N CYS A 13 16.94 24.26 21.75
CA CYS A 13 16.34 23.64 20.59
C CYS A 13 15.11 22.90 21.12
N SER A 14 13.97 23.56 21.11
CA SER A 14 12.68 22.88 21.24
C SER A 14 12.65 21.87 20.09
N LEU A 15 12.83 20.60 20.39
CA LEU A 15 12.38 19.52 19.53
C LEU A 15 10.88 19.74 19.38
N GLY A 16 10.50 20.56 18.39
CA GLY A 16 9.12 20.90 18.13
C GLY A 16 8.39 19.62 17.77
N ALA A 17 7.29 19.36 18.47
CA ALA A 17 6.39 18.29 18.06
C ALA A 17 6.00 18.54 16.60
N ALA A 18 6.08 17.50 15.75
CA ALA A 18 5.72 17.60 14.33
C ALA A 18 4.33 18.23 14.17
N THR A 19 4.20 19.16 13.24
CA THR A 19 2.94 19.83 12.92
C THR A 19 1.93 18.84 12.35
N LEU A 20 0.66 19.22 12.31
CA LEU A 20 -0.38 18.39 11.71
C LEU A 20 -0.07 18.10 10.23
N ASP A 21 0.34 19.11 9.48
CA ASP A 21 0.65 18.98 8.05
C ASP A 21 1.84 18.03 7.82
N GLU A 22 2.87 18.10 8.66
CA GLU A 22 4.00 17.16 8.60
C GLU A 22 3.55 15.73 8.88
N LYS A 23 2.69 15.51 9.88
CA LYS A 23 2.15 14.18 10.22
C LYS A 23 1.34 13.59 9.08
N VAL A 24 0.45 14.39 8.48
CA VAL A 24 -0.38 13.95 7.35
C VAL A 24 0.48 13.69 6.12
N SER A 25 1.41 14.59 5.79
CA SER A 25 2.36 14.40 4.69
C SER A 25 3.21 13.13 4.85
N TYR A 26 3.56 12.76 6.08
CA TYR A 26 4.25 11.51 6.33
C TYR A 26 3.42 10.27 5.98
N LEU A 27 2.16 10.24 6.40
CA LEU A 27 1.25 9.14 6.07
C LEU A 27 0.98 9.06 4.57
N GLU A 28 0.89 10.20 3.89
CA GLU A 28 0.76 10.28 2.44
C GLU A 28 1.98 9.70 1.72
N ASN A 29 3.18 10.06 2.15
CA ASN A 29 4.42 9.51 1.59
C ASN A 29 4.51 7.98 1.77
N ILE A 30 4.03 7.42 2.89
CA ILE A 30 3.93 5.96 3.05
C ILE A 30 2.93 5.36 2.05
N LYS A 31 1.75 5.97 1.87
CA LYS A 31 0.77 5.54 0.86
C LYS A 31 1.41 5.49 -0.53
N GLU A 32 2.08 6.56 -0.94
CA GLU A 32 2.72 6.63 -2.25
C GLU A 32 3.79 5.56 -2.44
N LEU A 33 4.63 5.33 -1.42
CA LEU A 33 5.62 4.24 -1.46
C LEU A 33 4.97 2.86 -1.61
N VAL A 34 3.89 2.61 -0.90
CA VAL A 34 3.13 1.36 -1.02
C VAL A 34 2.63 1.19 -2.44
N ILE A 35 1.98 2.21 -3.02
CA ILE A 35 1.42 2.13 -4.37
C ILE A 35 2.52 1.97 -5.43
N LEU A 36 3.59 2.76 -5.38
CA LEU A 36 4.73 2.63 -6.29
C LEU A 36 5.37 1.24 -6.24
N THR A 37 5.50 0.68 -5.03
CA THR A 37 6.07 -0.67 -4.86
C THR A 37 5.12 -1.76 -5.39
N GLN A 38 3.81 -1.59 -5.25
CA GLN A 38 2.81 -2.48 -5.86
C GLN A 38 2.88 -2.47 -7.38
N GLU A 39 3.01 -1.29 -7.99
CA GLU A 39 3.17 -1.17 -9.44
C GLU A 39 4.47 -1.81 -9.91
N MET A 40 5.57 -1.56 -9.21
CA MET A 40 6.88 -2.15 -9.51
C MET A 40 6.83 -3.68 -9.43
N ARG A 41 6.21 -4.24 -8.40
CA ARG A 41 5.96 -5.69 -8.27
C ARG A 41 5.17 -6.24 -9.46
N GLY A 42 4.10 -5.54 -9.86
CA GLY A 42 3.28 -5.93 -11.00
C GLY A 42 4.06 -5.90 -12.33
N ASP A 43 4.76 -4.82 -12.61
CA ASP A 43 5.59 -4.67 -13.81
C ASP A 43 6.70 -5.74 -13.85
N THR A 44 7.39 -6.01 -12.74
CA THR A 44 8.43 -7.03 -12.64
C THR A 44 7.85 -8.43 -12.88
N ASN A 45 6.67 -8.73 -12.31
CA ASN A 45 6.00 -10.02 -12.54
C ASN A 45 5.66 -10.24 -14.02
N VAL A 46 5.11 -9.23 -14.69
CA VAL A 46 4.81 -9.30 -16.14
C VAL A 46 6.09 -9.44 -16.97
N TYR A 47 7.15 -8.70 -16.63
CA TYR A 47 8.45 -8.79 -17.31
C TYR A 47 9.07 -10.19 -17.21
N ILE A 48 9.17 -10.76 -16.02
CA ILE A 48 9.75 -12.11 -15.83
C ILE A 48 8.96 -13.18 -16.61
N LYS A 49 7.65 -12.97 -16.77
CA LYS A 49 6.78 -13.88 -17.56
C LYS A 49 6.83 -13.63 -19.08
N GLY A 50 7.69 -12.74 -19.54
CA GLY A 50 7.85 -12.44 -20.98
C GLY A 50 6.77 -11.54 -21.55
N GLY A 51 6.00 -10.84 -20.70
CA GLY A 51 5.03 -9.84 -21.12
C GLY A 51 5.69 -8.53 -21.60
N ASP A 52 4.89 -7.66 -22.23
CA ASP A 52 5.37 -6.40 -22.83
C ASP A 52 5.63 -5.30 -21.80
N VAL A 53 6.62 -5.53 -20.93
CA VAL A 53 7.15 -4.53 -19.99
C VAL A 53 8.64 -4.40 -20.21
N ARG A 54 9.13 -3.16 -20.37
CA ARG A 54 10.57 -2.90 -20.56
C ARG A 54 11.30 -2.88 -19.22
N LEU A 55 12.48 -3.50 -19.17
CA LEU A 55 13.34 -3.50 -17.98
C LEU A 55 13.68 -2.06 -17.52
N SER A 56 13.91 -1.12 -18.46
CA SER A 56 14.17 0.28 -18.14
C SER A 56 13.04 0.91 -17.31
N LYS A 57 11.77 0.60 -17.61
CA LYS A 57 10.62 1.09 -16.84
C LYS A 57 10.66 0.61 -15.38
N ILE A 58 11.10 -0.64 -15.17
CA ILE A 58 11.24 -1.20 -13.82
C ILE A 58 12.40 -0.51 -13.11
N THR A 59 13.55 -0.32 -13.77
CA THR A 59 14.72 0.37 -13.21
C THR A 59 14.38 1.81 -12.81
N ASP A 60 13.69 2.56 -13.67
CA ASP A 60 13.25 3.94 -13.37
C ASP A 60 12.38 3.97 -12.10
N LYS A 61 11.47 3.02 -11.93
CA LYS A 61 10.64 2.91 -10.70
C LYS A 61 11.48 2.55 -9.48
N HIS A 62 12.50 1.70 -9.61
CA HIS A 62 13.42 1.40 -8.51
C HIS A 62 14.09 2.66 -7.97
N GLU A 63 14.54 3.54 -8.86
CA GLU A 63 15.16 4.82 -8.47
C GLU A 63 14.18 5.73 -7.76
N VAL A 64 12.93 5.83 -8.24
CA VAL A 64 11.88 6.64 -7.59
C VAL A 64 11.58 6.13 -6.18
N VAL A 65 11.38 4.81 -6.01
CA VAL A 65 11.13 4.21 -4.69
C VAL A 65 12.30 4.43 -3.74
N ALA A 66 13.53 4.25 -4.21
CA ALA A 66 14.72 4.49 -3.39
C ALA A 66 14.87 5.98 -3.01
N ALA A 67 14.52 6.91 -3.89
CA ALA A 67 14.51 8.33 -3.60
C ALA A 67 13.45 8.68 -2.55
N SER A 68 12.23 8.18 -2.70
CA SER A 68 11.12 8.40 -1.75
C SER A 68 11.44 7.84 -0.35
N LEU A 69 12.08 6.66 -0.26
CA LEU A 69 12.53 6.11 1.02
C LEU A 69 13.60 6.99 1.69
N ARG A 70 14.55 7.54 0.91
CA ARG A 70 15.55 8.48 1.45
C ARG A 70 14.92 9.79 1.92
N GLU A 71 13.96 10.33 1.18
CA GLU A 71 13.25 11.55 1.54
C GLU A 71 12.45 11.37 2.84
N LEU A 72 11.70 10.27 2.96
CA LEU A 72 10.98 9.93 4.19
C LEU A 72 11.94 9.90 5.40
N ARG A 73 13.10 9.28 5.25
CA ARG A 73 14.10 9.24 6.31
C ARG A 73 14.58 10.63 6.72
N GLN A 74 14.93 11.49 5.76
CA GLN A 74 15.49 12.82 6.03
C GLN A 74 14.47 13.77 6.69
N ARG A 75 13.20 13.70 6.30
CA ARG A 75 12.14 14.56 6.87
C ARG A 75 11.78 14.17 8.30
N PHE A 76 12.01 12.94 8.70
CA PHE A 76 11.50 12.38 9.94
C PHE A 76 12.57 11.77 10.86
N GLU A 77 13.78 12.32 10.86
CA GLU A 77 14.79 12.04 11.87
C GLU A 77 14.30 12.25 13.31
N THR A 78 13.17 12.96 13.47
CA THR A 78 12.46 13.19 14.74
C THR A 78 11.53 12.05 15.16
N VAL A 79 11.32 11.04 14.31
CA VAL A 79 10.60 9.82 14.69
C VAL A 79 11.59 8.94 15.49
N ASP A 80 11.09 8.18 16.46
CA ASP A 80 11.91 7.39 17.36
C ASP A 80 12.97 6.50 16.65
N ASP A 81 14.10 6.24 17.31
CA ASP A 81 15.24 5.49 16.77
C ASP A 81 14.84 4.12 16.21
N GLN A 82 13.85 3.46 16.84
CA GLN A 82 13.38 2.15 16.40
C GLN A 82 12.65 2.24 15.05
N THR A 83 11.91 3.32 14.81
CA THR A 83 11.26 3.58 13.53
C THR A 83 12.28 3.88 12.46
N ASN A 84 13.29 4.70 12.77
CA ASN A 84 14.41 4.99 11.87
C ASN A 84 15.21 3.74 11.50
N GLU A 85 15.47 2.83 12.46
CA GLU A 85 16.13 1.55 12.19
C GLU A 85 15.31 0.67 11.23
N LYS A 86 14.00 0.61 11.41
CA LYS A 86 13.11 -0.13 10.49
C LYS A 86 13.13 0.45 9.08
N PHE A 87 13.12 1.77 8.93
CA PHE A 87 13.27 2.42 7.62
C PHE A 87 14.59 2.07 6.94
N ASN A 88 15.68 2.11 7.69
CA ASN A 88 16.99 1.74 7.16
C ASN A 88 17.01 0.30 6.65
N LYS A 89 16.40 -0.63 7.39
CA LYS A 89 16.28 -2.03 6.96
C LYS A 89 15.42 -2.17 5.72
N LEU A 90 14.27 -1.51 5.66
CA LEU A 90 13.40 -1.52 4.48
C LEU A 90 14.12 -0.98 3.24
N ASN A 91 14.83 0.14 3.38
CA ASN A 91 15.61 0.72 2.29
C ASN A 91 16.70 -0.25 1.80
N THR A 92 17.44 -0.88 2.72
CA THR A 92 18.48 -1.86 2.37
C THR A 92 17.88 -3.06 1.63
N TYR A 93 16.79 -3.63 2.16
CA TYR A 93 16.13 -4.77 1.52
C TYR A 93 15.54 -4.42 0.16
N MET A 94 14.97 -3.22 0.00
CA MET A 94 14.45 -2.75 -1.28
C MET A 94 15.55 -2.64 -2.33
N ILE A 95 16.70 -2.04 -1.98
CA ILE A 95 17.86 -1.91 -2.88
C ILE A 95 18.34 -3.30 -3.30
N SER A 96 18.58 -4.19 -2.32
CA SER A 96 19.07 -5.55 -2.60
C SER A 96 18.09 -6.37 -3.44
N LEU A 97 16.79 -6.24 -3.19
CA LEU A 97 15.78 -6.94 -4.01
C LEU A 97 15.77 -6.39 -5.44
N ASN A 98 15.84 -5.07 -5.61
CA ASN A 98 15.82 -4.43 -6.93
C ASN A 98 16.99 -4.88 -7.82
N GLU A 99 18.17 -5.15 -7.22
CA GLU A 99 19.35 -5.62 -7.94
C GLU A 99 19.17 -7.02 -8.54
N VAL A 100 18.36 -7.88 -7.91
CA VAL A 100 18.22 -9.29 -8.29
C VAL A 100 16.82 -9.69 -8.75
N ALA A 101 15.82 -8.81 -8.60
CA ALA A 101 14.42 -9.14 -8.82
C ALA A 101 14.10 -9.71 -10.20
N ALA A 102 14.77 -9.24 -11.25
CA ALA A 102 14.58 -9.69 -12.63
C ALA A 102 15.24 -11.06 -12.93
N GLU A 103 16.11 -11.53 -12.03
CA GLU A 103 16.86 -12.79 -12.16
C GLU A 103 16.25 -13.92 -11.31
N LEU A 104 15.37 -13.57 -10.35
CA LEU A 104 14.69 -14.53 -9.49
C LEU A 104 13.47 -15.13 -10.20
N ASP A 105 12.98 -16.25 -9.67
CA ASP A 105 11.68 -16.76 -10.13
C ASP A 105 10.53 -15.83 -9.72
N THR A 106 9.45 -15.91 -10.50
CA THR A 106 8.30 -15.01 -10.40
C THR A 106 7.69 -14.99 -9.01
N MET A 107 7.49 -16.16 -8.38
CA MET A 107 6.82 -16.24 -7.09
C MET A 107 7.71 -15.74 -5.96
N THR A 108 9.00 -16.03 -5.99
CA THR A 108 9.98 -15.51 -5.03
C THR A 108 10.01 -13.98 -5.07
N THR A 109 10.14 -13.41 -6.27
CA THR A 109 10.13 -11.95 -6.47
C THR A 109 8.82 -11.32 -6.01
N PHE A 110 7.69 -11.89 -6.40
CA PHE A 110 6.37 -11.37 -6.04
C PHE A 110 6.16 -11.37 -4.51
N ARG A 111 6.52 -12.47 -3.85
CA ARG A 111 6.43 -12.59 -2.38
C ARG A 111 7.37 -11.64 -1.66
N ALA A 112 8.60 -11.45 -2.15
CA ALA A 112 9.57 -10.54 -1.56
C ALA A 112 9.08 -9.09 -1.58
N TYR A 113 8.58 -8.59 -2.71
CA TYR A 113 7.95 -7.26 -2.76
C TYR A 113 6.72 -7.15 -1.87
N SER A 114 5.88 -8.19 -1.83
CA SER A 114 4.68 -8.20 -0.97
C SER A 114 5.03 -8.13 0.52
N LEU A 115 6.13 -8.76 0.94
CA LEU A 115 6.63 -8.63 2.32
C LEU A 115 7.10 -7.21 2.62
N LEU A 116 7.84 -6.56 1.70
CA LEU A 116 8.28 -5.16 1.87
C LEU A 116 7.10 -4.20 1.95
N ILE A 117 6.08 -4.36 1.10
CA ILE A 117 4.85 -3.58 1.16
C ILE A 117 4.16 -3.74 2.52
N ASN A 118 4.02 -4.97 3.00
CA ASN A 118 3.42 -5.22 4.31
C ASN A 118 4.20 -4.55 5.45
N GLU A 119 5.54 -4.56 5.41
CA GLU A 119 6.35 -3.89 6.42
C GLU A 119 6.23 -2.36 6.34
N MET A 120 6.07 -1.78 5.15
CA MET A 120 5.75 -0.35 4.97
C MET A 120 4.40 0.00 5.61
N ILE A 121 3.36 -0.80 5.36
CA ILE A 121 2.03 -0.61 5.96
C ILE A 121 2.10 -0.71 7.49
N LYS A 122 2.77 -1.73 8.03
CA LYS A 122 2.98 -1.88 9.49
C LYS A 122 3.71 -0.69 10.10
N LEU A 123 4.69 -0.14 9.38
CA LEU A 123 5.39 1.06 9.80
C LEU A 123 4.44 2.26 9.84
N GLY A 124 3.61 2.45 8.82
CA GLY A 124 2.56 3.46 8.77
C GLY A 124 1.60 3.36 9.95
N VAL A 125 1.14 2.15 10.28
CA VAL A 125 0.29 1.89 11.45
C VAL A 125 0.97 2.30 12.75
N LYS A 126 2.25 1.94 12.93
CA LYS A 126 3.00 2.31 14.14
C LYS A 126 3.14 3.83 14.26
N VAL A 127 3.55 4.49 13.19
CA VAL A 127 3.77 5.95 13.20
C VAL A 127 2.45 6.70 13.41
N GLN A 128 1.39 6.31 12.73
CA GLN A 128 0.06 6.89 12.89
C GLN A 128 -0.41 6.84 14.35
N SER A 129 -0.25 5.70 15.02
CA SER A 129 -0.67 5.55 16.41
C SER A 129 0.09 6.50 17.36
N ASN A 130 1.38 6.76 17.10
CA ASN A 130 2.20 7.68 17.86
C ASN A 130 1.83 9.15 17.57
N PHE A 131 1.55 9.49 16.31
CA PHE A 131 1.26 10.86 15.90
C PHE A 131 -0.03 11.43 16.53
N PHE A 132 -1.05 10.58 16.71
CA PHE A 132 -2.37 11.00 17.15
C PHE A 132 -2.80 10.40 18.49
N ILE A 133 -1.82 10.06 19.34
CA ILE A 133 -2.07 9.41 20.65
C ILE A 133 -3.05 10.19 21.54
N ASN A 134 -3.04 11.53 21.47
CA ASN A 134 -3.87 12.42 22.29
C ASN A 134 -5.08 13.02 21.52
N ASP A 135 -5.33 12.59 20.28
CA ASP A 135 -6.43 13.08 19.45
C ASP A 135 -7.24 11.90 18.92
N ASN A 136 -8.31 11.58 19.65
CA ASN A 136 -9.15 10.41 19.36
C ASN A 136 -9.74 10.46 17.95
N LYS A 137 -10.24 11.62 17.49
CA LYS A 137 -10.84 11.74 16.15
C LYS A 137 -9.81 11.47 15.08
N ARG A 138 -8.65 12.14 15.13
CA ARG A 138 -7.58 11.95 14.15
C ARG A 138 -6.99 10.55 14.21
N ARG A 139 -6.88 9.98 15.40
CA ARG A 139 -6.42 8.59 15.58
C ARG A 139 -7.37 7.60 14.91
N ASP A 140 -8.68 7.73 15.11
CA ASP A 140 -9.68 6.84 14.53
C ASP A 140 -9.66 6.94 12.98
N ILE A 141 -9.64 8.16 12.43
CA ILE A 141 -9.58 8.40 10.98
C ILE A 141 -8.29 7.84 10.38
N SER A 142 -7.14 8.19 10.93
CA SER A 142 -5.84 7.72 10.41
C SER A 142 -5.64 6.21 10.61
N SER A 143 -6.27 5.61 11.62
CA SER A 143 -6.29 4.16 11.81
C SER A 143 -6.97 3.45 10.63
N VAL A 144 -8.14 3.92 10.19
CA VAL A 144 -8.83 3.36 9.01
C VAL A 144 -7.97 3.53 7.75
N MET A 145 -7.29 4.67 7.59
CA MET A 145 -6.38 4.89 6.46
C MET A 145 -5.27 3.84 6.40
N MET A 146 -4.60 3.56 7.52
CA MET A 146 -3.43 2.69 7.57
C MET A 146 -3.74 1.21 7.78
N GLN A 147 -4.84 0.88 8.48
CA GLN A 147 -5.16 -0.50 8.86
C GLN A 147 -6.24 -1.15 7.98
N ASP A 148 -6.98 -0.37 7.18
CA ASP A 148 -8.06 -0.89 6.35
C ASP A 148 -7.89 -0.50 4.88
N ILE A 149 -7.67 0.79 4.58
CA ILE A 149 -7.59 1.27 3.20
C ILE A 149 -6.29 0.78 2.52
N LEU A 150 -5.11 0.99 3.13
CA LEU A 150 -3.85 0.54 2.52
C LEU A 150 -3.76 -0.99 2.41
N PRO A 151 -4.12 -1.81 3.41
CA PRO A 151 -4.20 -3.26 3.25
C PRO A 151 -5.15 -3.69 2.12
N MET A 152 -6.31 -3.02 1.98
CA MET A 152 -7.25 -3.31 0.90
C MET A 152 -6.65 -3.01 -0.48
N THR A 153 -5.91 -1.89 -0.64
CA THR A 153 -5.18 -1.63 -1.90
C THR A 153 -4.13 -2.70 -2.18
N GLU A 154 -3.44 -3.21 -1.14
CA GLU A 154 -2.45 -4.27 -1.28
C GLU A 154 -3.07 -5.58 -1.74
N ASP A 155 -4.20 -5.98 -1.18
CA ASP A 155 -4.85 -7.23 -1.58
C ASP A 155 -5.38 -7.18 -3.01
N ILE A 156 -6.03 -6.07 -3.41
CA ILE A 156 -6.41 -5.85 -4.82
C ILE A 156 -5.15 -5.84 -5.71
N GLY A 157 -4.08 -5.18 -5.27
CA GLY A 157 -2.81 -5.10 -5.97
C GLY A 157 -2.15 -6.47 -6.19
N ARG A 158 -2.27 -7.38 -5.23
CA ARG A 158 -1.81 -8.77 -5.37
C ARG A 158 -2.61 -9.53 -6.42
N VAL A 159 -3.94 -9.51 -6.33
CA VAL A 159 -4.82 -10.16 -7.32
C VAL A 159 -4.57 -9.58 -8.70
N ARG A 160 -4.45 -8.25 -8.83
CA ARG A 160 -4.12 -7.58 -10.09
C ARG A 160 -2.80 -8.04 -10.67
N GLY A 161 -1.72 -8.01 -9.86
CA GLY A 161 -0.37 -8.34 -10.32
C GLY A 161 -0.21 -9.82 -10.69
N LEU A 162 -0.78 -10.73 -9.91
CA LEU A 162 -0.78 -12.16 -10.20
C LEU A 162 -1.62 -12.47 -11.43
N GLY A 163 -2.85 -11.96 -11.49
CA GLY A 163 -3.74 -12.19 -12.63
C GLY A 163 -3.19 -11.67 -13.95
N ALA A 164 -2.62 -10.48 -13.97
CA ALA A 164 -1.98 -9.92 -15.16
C ALA A 164 -0.76 -10.72 -15.58
N GLY A 165 0.08 -11.15 -14.63
CA GLY A 165 1.24 -12.00 -14.92
C GLY A 165 0.85 -13.36 -15.46
N MET A 166 -0.16 -14.02 -14.88
CA MET A 166 -0.68 -15.29 -15.39
C MET A 166 -1.28 -15.14 -16.80
N ALA A 167 -2.02 -14.06 -17.05
CA ALA A 167 -2.60 -13.79 -18.37
C ALA A 167 -1.54 -13.49 -19.43
N ALA A 168 -0.41 -12.89 -19.07
CA ALA A 168 0.66 -12.54 -19.99
C ALA A 168 1.36 -13.76 -20.61
N CYS A 169 1.47 -14.88 -19.88
CA CYS A 169 2.18 -16.08 -20.36
C CYS A 169 1.26 -17.23 -20.78
N ASN A 170 -0.06 -17.11 -20.65
CA ASN A 170 -1.05 -18.16 -20.93
C ASN A 170 -0.79 -19.51 -20.20
N GLN A 171 0.13 -19.53 -19.26
CA GLN A 171 0.47 -20.68 -18.44
C GLN A 171 0.59 -20.24 -16.97
N CYS A 172 0.02 -21.02 -16.07
CA CYS A 172 0.05 -20.75 -14.65
C CYS A 172 0.80 -21.89 -13.95
N ASN A 173 1.58 -21.53 -12.93
CA ASN A 173 2.10 -22.50 -12.00
C ASN A 173 1.00 -22.82 -10.97
N SER A 174 0.87 -24.08 -10.54
CA SER A 174 -0.10 -24.52 -9.52
C SER A 174 0.05 -23.72 -8.21
N ASP A 175 1.29 -23.37 -7.84
CA ASP A 175 1.57 -22.53 -6.66
C ASP A 175 1.02 -21.10 -6.81
N GLU A 176 1.09 -20.52 -8.01
CA GLU A 176 0.53 -19.19 -8.30
C GLU A 176 -0.99 -19.21 -8.20
N VAL A 177 -1.62 -20.26 -8.74
CA VAL A 177 -3.07 -20.46 -8.66
C VAL A 177 -3.52 -20.59 -7.21
N ALA A 178 -2.86 -21.45 -6.43
CA ALA A 178 -3.17 -21.65 -5.01
C ALA A 178 -2.99 -20.33 -4.23
N PHE A 179 -1.86 -19.66 -4.42
CA PHE A 179 -1.57 -18.39 -3.76
C PHE A 179 -2.59 -17.29 -4.13
N THR A 180 -3.03 -17.26 -5.38
CA THR A 180 -4.06 -16.31 -5.83
C THR A 180 -5.41 -16.59 -5.16
N LYS A 181 -5.80 -17.88 -5.05
CA LYS A 181 -7.05 -18.27 -4.39
C LYS A 181 -7.09 -17.92 -2.91
N ASP A 182 -5.96 -18.07 -2.21
CA ASP A 182 -5.84 -17.67 -0.80
C ASP A 182 -6.10 -16.16 -0.64
N HIS A 183 -5.68 -15.34 -1.61
CA HIS A 183 -5.92 -13.89 -1.56
C HIS A 183 -7.36 -13.48 -1.81
N PHE A 184 -8.19 -14.29 -2.45
CA PHE A 184 -9.62 -13.97 -2.60
C PHE A 184 -10.34 -13.87 -1.25
N THR A 185 -9.97 -14.72 -0.30
CA THR A 185 -10.51 -14.65 1.07
C THR A 185 -10.04 -13.37 1.76
N ASN A 186 -8.75 -13.05 1.69
CA ASN A 186 -8.19 -11.85 2.29
C ASN A 186 -8.86 -10.56 1.75
N VAL A 187 -9.07 -10.47 0.42
CA VAL A 187 -9.81 -9.34 -0.19
C VAL A 187 -11.21 -9.22 0.39
N SER A 188 -11.92 -10.35 0.56
CA SER A 188 -13.29 -10.34 1.09
C SER A 188 -13.33 -9.87 2.54
N ASP A 189 -12.43 -10.36 3.38
CA ASP A 189 -12.36 -10.03 4.80
C ASP A 189 -11.98 -8.55 5.00
N HIS A 190 -10.98 -8.06 4.27
CA HIS A 190 -10.57 -6.65 4.34
C HIS A 190 -11.64 -5.72 3.75
N LEU A 191 -12.36 -6.14 2.70
CA LEU A 191 -13.50 -5.38 2.18
C LEU A 191 -14.59 -5.17 3.21
N GLU A 192 -14.99 -6.26 3.90
CA GLU A 192 -16.01 -6.20 4.95
C GLU A 192 -15.56 -5.30 6.11
N LYS A 193 -14.30 -5.44 6.53
CA LYS A 193 -13.72 -4.63 7.60
C LYS A 193 -13.67 -3.14 7.21
N LEU A 194 -13.14 -2.80 6.03
CA LEU A 194 -13.07 -1.42 5.55
C LEU A 194 -14.46 -0.76 5.52
N VAL A 195 -15.46 -1.45 4.97
CA VAL A 195 -16.82 -0.91 4.88
C VAL A 195 -17.44 -0.74 6.26
N ALA A 196 -17.24 -1.68 7.18
CA ALA A 196 -17.72 -1.58 8.56
C ALA A 196 -17.07 -0.40 9.30
N ASP A 197 -15.76 -0.22 9.17
CA ASP A 197 -15.01 0.84 9.83
C ASP A 197 -15.34 2.23 9.24
N MET A 198 -15.52 2.35 7.92
CA MET A 198 -16.01 3.60 7.30
C MET A 198 -17.43 3.97 7.77
N ARG A 199 -18.34 2.99 7.92
CA ARG A 199 -19.67 3.21 8.49
C ARG A 199 -19.60 3.63 9.96
N ARG A 200 -18.71 3.01 10.73
CA ARG A 200 -18.46 3.37 12.13
C ARG A 200 -17.97 4.82 12.26
N LEU A 201 -17.00 5.22 11.43
CA LEU A 201 -16.51 6.60 11.40
C LEU A 201 -17.61 7.60 11.03
N ASN A 202 -18.43 7.28 10.03
CA ASN A 202 -19.56 8.12 9.64
C ASN A 202 -20.61 8.26 10.77
N ALA A 203 -20.83 7.20 11.54
CA ALA A 203 -21.72 7.25 12.71
C ALA A 203 -21.13 8.07 13.87
N LEU A 204 -19.82 8.00 14.12
CA LEU A 204 -19.12 8.76 15.14
C LEU A 204 -18.99 10.25 14.78
N TYR A 205 -18.82 10.55 13.48
CA TYR A 205 -18.58 11.90 12.98
C TYR A 205 -19.54 12.25 11.82
N PRO A 206 -20.87 12.30 12.06
CA PRO A 206 -21.91 12.28 11.01
C PRO A 206 -21.87 13.47 10.04
N ASN A 207 -21.30 14.60 10.45
CA ASN A 207 -21.19 15.80 9.60
C ASN A 207 -19.84 15.90 8.86
N SER A 208 -18.99 14.90 9.03
CA SER A 208 -17.64 14.90 8.45
C SER A 208 -17.58 14.22 7.09
N TYR A 209 -18.53 13.32 6.80
CA TYR A 209 -18.54 12.54 5.57
C TYR A 209 -19.62 13.02 4.59
N PRO A 210 -19.43 12.81 3.26
CA PRO A 210 -20.42 13.12 2.26
C PRO A 210 -21.72 12.34 2.48
N LYS A 211 -22.89 12.97 2.22
CA LYS A 211 -24.21 12.33 2.37
C LYS A 211 -24.39 11.06 1.52
N ASN A 212 -23.62 10.89 0.47
CA ASN A 212 -23.67 9.75 -0.43
C ASN A 212 -22.62 8.67 -0.10
N LEU A 213 -21.92 8.75 1.05
CA LEU A 213 -20.90 7.77 1.44
C LEU A 213 -21.45 6.34 1.40
N GLU A 214 -22.63 6.08 1.96
CA GLU A 214 -23.22 4.74 1.96
C GLU A 214 -23.42 4.19 0.53
N LYS A 215 -23.87 5.02 -0.38
CA LYS A 215 -24.01 4.64 -1.80
C LYS A 215 -22.66 4.32 -2.45
N GLN A 216 -21.60 5.07 -2.11
CA GLN A 216 -20.24 4.83 -2.59
C GLN A 216 -19.71 3.50 -2.04
N LEU A 217 -19.90 3.22 -0.76
CA LEU A 217 -19.46 1.97 -0.11
C LEU A 217 -20.16 0.75 -0.71
N VAL A 218 -21.49 0.82 -0.92
CA VAL A 218 -22.26 -0.28 -1.56
C VAL A 218 -21.77 -0.52 -2.99
N ARG A 219 -21.56 0.54 -3.77
CA ARG A 219 -21.03 0.41 -5.14
C ARG A 219 -19.64 -0.23 -5.14
N TYR A 220 -18.76 0.25 -4.28
CA TYR A 220 -17.41 -0.29 -4.13
C TYR A 220 -17.43 -1.79 -3.79
N GLN A 221 -18.27 -2.21 -2.82
CA GLN A 221 -18.42 -3.63 -2.50
C GLN A 221 -18.84 -4.47 -3.71
N VAL A 222 -19.78 -3.98 -4.52
CA VAL A 222 -20.25 -4.68 -5.73
C VAL A 222 -19.11 -4.79 -6.75
N ASP A 223 -18.36 -3.71 -6.97
CA ASP A 223 -17.29 -3.65 -7.97
C ASP A 223 -16.12 -4.58 -7.58
N VAL A 224 -15.72 -4.60 -6.31
CA VAL A 224 -14.67 -5.52 -5.81
C VAL A 224 -15.13 -6.98 -5.93
N LYS A 225 -16.33 -7.31 -5.48
CA LYS A 225 -16.86 -8.69 -5.59
C LYS A 225 -16.91 -9.15 -7.04
N ARG A 226 -17.35 -8.29 -7.95
CA ARG A 226 -17.38 -8.60 -9.39
C ARG A 226 -15.97 -8.86 -9.95
N TYR A 227 -14.97 -8.09 -9.54
CA TYR A 227 -13.59 -8.28 -9.96
C TYR A 227 -13.04 -9.64 -9.51
N ILE A 228 -13.28 -10.02 -8.26
CA ILE A 228 -12.87 -11.32 -7.72
C ILE A 228 -13.59 -12.47 -8.43
N GLU A 229 -14.91 -12.36 -8.65
CA GLU A 229 -15.68 -13.39 -9.38
C GLU A 229 -15.25 -13.51 -10.85
N LEU A 230 -14.89 -12.40 -11.51
CA LEU A 230 -14.29 -12.45 -12.84
C LEU A 230 -13.00 -13.31 -12.83
N MET A 231 -12.08 -13.05 -11.89
CA MET A 231 -10.86 -13.81 -11.77
C MET A 231 -11.13 -15.29 -11.50
N LYS A 232 -11.99 -15.61 -10.52
CA LYS A 232 -12.38 -16.99 -10.19
C LYS A 232 -12.94 -17.74 -11.39
N SER A 233 -13.84 -17.09 -12.15
CA SER A 233 -14.51 -17.71 -13.30
C SER A 233 -13.58 -18.00 -14.48
N ARG A 234 -12.41 -17.35 -14.54
CA ARG A 234 -11.45 -17.45 -15.66
C ARG A 234 -10.22 -18.27 -15.30
N LEU A 235 -9.95 -18.45 -14.00
CA LEU A 235 -8.86 -19.25 -13.50
C LEU A 235 -9.25 -20.73 -13.58
N ARG A 236 -8.52 -21.51 -14.39
CA ARG A 236 -8.71 -22.95 -14.53
C ARG A 236 -7.63 -23.66 -13.75
N ASP A 237 -8.04 -24.59 -12.92
CA ASP A 237 -7.14 -25.50 -12.22
C ASP A 237 -6.54 -26.54 -13.18
N GLU A 238 -5.52 -27.24 -12.67
CA GLU A 238 -4.99 -28.43 -13.32
C GLU A 238 -6.06 -29.52 -13.31
N GLU A 239 -6.66 -29.78 -14.47
CA GLU A 239 -7.59 -30.90 -14.66
C GLU A 239 -6.99 -31.86 -15.69
N PHE A 240 -6.94 -33.15 -15.34
CA PHE A 240 -6.51 -34.23 -16.27
C PHE A 240 -5.14 -34.02 -16.91
N GLY A 241 -4.17 -33.41 -16.18
CA GLY A 241 -2.80 -33.19 -16.68
C GLY A 241 -2.65 -31.98 -17.61
N GLN A 242 -3.66 -31.12 -17.69
CA GLN A 242 -3.53 -29.82 -18.36
C GLN A 242 -2.87 -28.79 -17.43
N VAL A 243 -1.98 -27.99 -17.97
CA VAL A 243 -1.34 -26.89 -17.24
C VAL A 243 -2.41 -25.87 -16.84
N PRO A 244 -2.42 -25.40 -15.56
CA PRO A 244 -3.33 -24.35 -15.13
C PRO A 244 -3.22 -23.14 -16.05
N SER A 245 -4.33 -22.54 -16.40
CA SER A 245 -4.38 -21.42 -17.34
C SER A 245 -5.40 -20.36 -16.92
N ILE A 246 -5.26 -19.15 -17.46
CA ILE A 246 -6.21 -18.07 -17.28
C ILE A 246 -6.61 -17.52 -18.65
N SER A 247 -7.93 -17.42 -18.90
CA SER A 247 -8.47 -16.85 -20.13
C SER A 247 -8.96 -15.42 -19.91
N LEU A 248 -8.01 -14.51 -19.63
CA LEU A 248 -8.25 -13.08 -19.42
C LEU A 248 -7.35 -12.29 -20.38
N ASP A 249 -7.84 -11.14 -20.84
CA ASP A 249 -6.98 -10.11 -21.38
C ASP A 249 -6.17 -9.47 -20.23
N SER A 250 -4.84 -9.52 -20.35
CA SER A 250 -3.93 -9.05 -19.30
C SER A 250 -4.08 -7.55 -19.06
N TYR A 251 -4.23 -6.76 -20.12
CA TYR A 251 -4.36 -5.31 -20.03
C TYR A 251 -5.71 -4.90 -19.41
N ASP A 252 -6.80 -5.48 -19.88
CA ASP A 252 -8.14 -5.18 -19.37
C ASP A 252 -8.26 -5.56 -17.89
N PHE A 253 -7.74 -6.72 -17.51
CA PHE A 253 -7.74 -7.16 -16.11
C PHE A 253 -6.90 -6.24 -15.22
N PHE A 254 -5.70 -5.87 -15.67
CA PHE A 254 -4.82 -4.95 -14.96
C PHE A 254 -5.47 -3.56 -14.80
N SER A 255 -6.06 -3.02 -15.87
CA SER A 255 -6.75 -1.73 -15.86
C SER A 255 -7.94 -1.71 -14.88
N HIS A 256 -8.73 -2.79 -14.86
CA HIS A 256 -9.85 -2.91 -13.94
C HIS A 256 -9.39 -2.94 -12.47
N GLY A 257 -8.36 -3.73 -12.16
CA GLY A 257 -7.75 -3.74 -10.83
C GLY A 257 -7.18 -2.39 -10.41
N THR A 258 -6.58 -1.63 -11.35
CA THR A 258 -6.10 -0.27 -11.11
C THR A 258 -7.25 0.67 -10.76
N SER A 259 -8.36 0.64 -11.50
CA SER A 259 -9.56 1.45 -11.21
C SER A 259 -10.16 1.14 -9.82
N LEU A 260 -10.05 -0.11 -9.35
CA LEU A 260 -10.48 -0.46 -8.00
C LEU A 260 -9.53 0.09 -6.93
N ILE A 261 -8.23 0.07 -7.18
CA ILE A 261 -7.25 0.70 -6.28
C ILE A 261 -7.49 2.21 -6.19
N ASP A 262 -7.72 2.88 -7.32
CA ASP A 262 -8.05 4.32 -7.36
C ASP A 262 -9.33 4.61 -6.58
N HIS A 263 -10.36 3.76 -6.71
CA HIS A 263 -11.59 3.90 -5.92
C HIS A 263 -11.32 3.70 -4.41
N THR A 264 -10.48 2.73 -4.04
CA THR A 264 -10.05 2.53 -2.64
C THR A 264 -9.31 3.75 -2.11
N LEU A 265 -8.41 4.32 -2.92
CA LEU A 265 -7.66 5.53 -2.57
C LEU A 265 -8.55 6.77 -2.46
N SER A 266 -9.69 6.83 -3.13
CA SER A 266 -10.65 7.93 -2.94
C SER A 266 -11.19 7.98 -1.50
N PHE A 267 -11.31 6.84 -0.82
CA PHE A 267 -11.62 6.81 0.62
C PHE A 267 -10.43 7.28 1.47
N TYR A 268 -9.21 7.01 1.03
CA TYR A 268 -8.01 7.53 1.70
C TYR A 268 -7.98 9.07 1.65
N GLU A 269 -8.15 9.64 0.47
CA GLU A 269 -8.17 11.09 0.24
C GLU A 269 -9.30 11.78 1.04
N MET A 270 -10.48 11.17 1.10
CA MET A 270 -11.58 11.65 1.92
C MET A 270 -11.19 11.73 3.41
N ASN A 271 -10.56 10.70 3.93
CA ASN A 271 -10.11 10.67 5.32
C ASN A 271 -8.93 11.63 5.57
N GLU A 272 -8.05 11.82 4.60
CA GLU A 272 -6.95 12.78 4.66
C GLU A 272 -7.46 14.22 4.79
N LEU A 273 -8.46 14.62 3.99
CA LEU A 273 -9.11 15.93 4.12
C LEU A 273 -9.68 16.14 5.53
N LEU A 274 -10.31 15.12 6.08
CA LEU A 274 -10.85 15.16 7.45
C LEU A 274 -9.75 15.27 8.52
N LEU A 275 -8.58 14.65 8.32
CA LEU A 275 -7.43 14.83 9.21
C LEU A 275 -6.95 16.28 9.22
N LYS A 276 -6.94 16.94 8.04
CA LYS A 276 -6.55 18.34 7.86
C LYS A 276 -7.61 19.33 8.41
N GLY A 277 -8.83 18.85 8.72
CA GLY A 277 -9.93 19.68 9.20
C GLY A 277 -10.65 20.44 8.08
N GLN A 278 -10.62 19.89 6.90
CA GLN A 278 -11.27 20.43 5.69
C GLN A 278 -12.60 19.75 5.42
#